data_694413a3c20c0eb6e0564dcf0f52bab5
#
_entry.id   694413a3c20c0eb6e0564dcf0f52bab5
#
_cell.length_a   1.000
_cell.length_b   1.000
_cell.length_c   1.000
_cell.angle_alpha   90.00
_cell.angle_beta   90.00
_cell.angle_gamma   90.00
#
_symmetry.space_group_name_H-M   'P 1'
#
loop_
_entity.id
_entity.type
_entity.pdbx_description
1 polymer ?
#
loop_
_entity_poly.entity_id
_entity_poly.type
_entity_poly.pdbx_seq_one_letter_code
_entity_poly.pdbx_strand_id
1 'polypeptide(L)'
;MHTKFIISVFAVAAIGISPVVDAQVYHQNVVQQASTIEQSYPAPGQVYQIPSVQNQPQATQFGQTYSTNGVQPASSFHSTAVRIPWSQKLLDSVTTKHDFGAVPALSKQEHIFEFVNTTQDTLNLFYVKASCGCTKPTILTPSVAPGETAKVLAQFQTRTFRGEKKATVTVSIDRVGQYVQRGEVQFSVKGKIRQDVVMTPGEVNFSAIGATQTAQQIVKMKYAGSPLWQILKVKSTNPHLDVEAREISREQTGRVAYELVVKVKDSMPAGSFDEELTVFTNDVKTPRMPVSVSGRVKPALEASSIQLGIVKQGTKVAKRFVVRGETPFSIKEIRIGNDKVIFSPSEGEKSLHVIPYTLDTRSAENIREKVTIITSDPVTPQKVVDFNVRIVPDVVAGGN
;
A
#
# COMPACT_ATOMS: atom_id res chain seq x y z
N MET A 1 -49.40 -38.17 35.40
CA MET A 1 -49.67 -38.84 34.12
C MET A 1 -48.45 -38.73 33.25
N HIS A 2 -47.77 -39.86 33.06
CA HIS A 2 -46.54 -39.98 32.27
C HIS A 2 -46.87 -40.12 30.79
N THR A 3 -46.15 -39.46 29.92
CA THR A 3 -46.05 -39.92 28.55
C THR A 3 -44.64 -39.73 28.07
N LYS A 4 -43.90 -40.82 27.90
CA LYS A 4 -42.59 -40.92 27.27
C LYS A 4 -42.80 -40.92 25.75
N PHE A 5 -42.00 -40.16 24.98
CA PHE A 5 -41.83 -40.38 23.56
C PHE A 5 -40.37 -40.77 23.26
N ILE A 6 -40.30 -41.88 22.53
CA ILE A 6 -39.10 -42.58 22.11
C ILE A 6 -38.60 -41.94 20.84
N ILE A 7 -37.29 -41.61 20.77
CA ILE A 7 -36.62 -41.17 19.56
C ILE A 7 -35.93 -42.37 18.92
N SER A 8 -36.32 -42.66 17.69
CA SER A 8 -35.72 -43.68 16.85
C SER A 8 -34.49 -43.13 16.11
N VAL A 9 -33.37 -43.83 16.25
CA VAL A 9 -32.12 -43.54 15.54
C VAL A 9 -32.10 -44.34 14.24
N PHE A 10 -31.96 -43.67 13.10
CA PHE A 10 -31.59 -44.32 11.84
C PHE A 10 -30.15 -43.95 11.51
N ALA A 11 -29.30 -44.95 11.50
CA ALA A 11 -27.92 -44.90 10.98
C ALA A 11 -27.95 -45.17 9.48
N VAL A 12 -27.33 -44.27 8.71
CA VAL A 12 -26.95 -44.54 7.33
C VAL A 12 -25.45 -44.39 7.21
N ALA A 13 -24.77 -45.49 6.96
CA ALA A 13 -23.35 -45.56 6.62
C ALA A 13 -23.16 -45.13 5.16
N ALA A 14 -22.23 -44.18 4.91
CA ALA A 14 -21.68 -43.93 3.59
C ALA A 14 -20.16 -43.90 3.69
N ILE A 15 -19.55 -44.83 3.00
CA ILE A 15 -18.12 -45.03 2.82
C ILE A 15 -17.59 -43.94 1.90
N GLY A 16 -16.60 -43.18 2.36
CA GLY A 16 -15.91 -42.21 1.54
C GLY A 16 -14.43 -42.17 1.93
N ILE A 17 -13.58 -42.71 1.08
CA ILE A 17 -12.14 -42.84 1.20
C ILE A 17 -11.50 -41.46 1.10
N SER A 18 -10.81 -41.00 2.16
CA SER A 18 -9.88 -39.86 2.11
C SER A 18 -8.45 -40.38 1.96
N PRO A 19 -7.61 -39.81 1.09
CA PRO A 19 -6.20 -40.15 1.08
C PRO A 19 -5.51 -39.39 2.23
N VAL A 20 -5.03 -40.13 3.20
CA VAL A 20 -4.07 -39.67 4.21
C VAL A 20 -2.74 -39.49 3.48
N VAL A 21 -2.33 -38.24 3.25
CA VAL A 21 -0.97 -37.93 2.82
C VAL A 21 -0.08 -37.89 4.06
N ASP A 22 0.91 -38.75 4.04
CA ASP A 22 1.81 -39.10 5.12
C ASP A 22 2.66 -37.91 5.57
N ALA A 23 2.38 -37.38 6.76
CA ALA A 23 3.13 -36.26 7.38
C ALA A 23 4.50 -36.68 7.93
N GLN A 24 4.93 -37.94 7.77
CA GLN A 24 6.20 -38.42 8.31
C GLN A 24 7.42 -38.22 7.39
N VAL A 25 7.23 -37.91 6.12
CA VAL A 25 8.36 -37.69 5.18
C VAL A 25 8.95 -36.29 5.30
N TYR A 26 8.21 -35.32 5.86
CA TYR A 26 8.70 -33.95 6.03
C TYR A 26 9.58 -33.73 7.28
N HIS A 27 9.49 -34.60 8.28
CA HIS A 27 10.27 -34.45 9.51
C HIS A 27 11.69 -35.02 9.44
N GLN A 28 11.98 -35.93 8.53
CA GLN A 28 13.32 -36.52 8.45
C GLN A 28 14.32 -35.69 7.64
N ASN A 29 13.89 -34.83 6.73
CA ASN A 29 14.79 -34.00 5.94
C ASN A 29 15.21 -32.69 6.64
N VAL A 30 14.52 -32.27 7.71
CA VAL A 30 14.88 -31.07 8.48
C VAL A 30 15.88 -31.39 9.59
N VAL A 31 15.92 -32.61 10.08
CA VAL A 31 16.84 -33.01 11.17
C VAL A 31 18.23 -33.32 10.65
N GLN A 32 18.41 -33.73 9.38
CA GLN A 32 19.73 -34.01 8.81
C GLN A 32 20.49 -32.76 8.33
N GLN A 33 19.86 -31.60 8.17
CA GLN A 33 20.58 -30.36 7.87
C GLN A 33 20.97 -29.54 9.10
N ALA A 34 20.48 -29.88 10.27
CA ALA A 34 20.83 -29.20 11.52
C ALA A 34 22.09 -29.75 12.21
N SER A 35 22.63 -30.91 11.80
CA SER A 35 23.79 -31.55 12.45
C SER A 35 25.14 -31.21 11.82
N THR A 36 25.19 -30.31 10.84
CA THR A 36 26.47 -29.98 10.15
C THR A 36 26.96 -28.55 10.40
N ILE A 37 26.28 -27.77 11.29
CA ILE A 37 26.66 -26.39 11.62
C ILE A 37 27.16 -26.24 13.08
N GLU A 38 27.38 -27.34 13.79
CA GLU A 38 27.84 -27.31 15.17
C GLU A 38 29.33 -27.64 15.31
N GLN A 39 30.19 -26.97 14.54
CA GLN A 39 31.65 -26.90 14.82
C GLN A 39 32.23 -25.60 14.28
N SER A 40 32.23 -24.54 15.09
CA SER A 40 33.30 -23.53 15.23
C SER A 40 32.81 -22.26 15.94
N TYR A 41 32.52 -22.38 17.25
CA TYR A 41 32.61 -21.24 18.14
C TYR A 41 33.63 -21.54 19.22
N PRO A 42 34.74 -20.78 19.32
CA PRO A 42 35.67 -20.90 20.42
C PRO A 42 35.07 -20.32 21.71
N ALA A 43 35.42 -20.92 22.83
CA ALA A 43 35.00 -20.56 24.18
C ALA A 43 35.39 -19.10 24.56
N PRO A 44 34.63 -18.42 25.45
CA PRO A 44 34.88 -17.01 25.79
C PRO A 44 36.18 -16.92 26.63
N GLY A 45 37.14 -16.14 26.12
CA GLY A 45 38.35 -15.78 26.85
C GLY A 45 39.67 -15.70 26.09
N GLN A 46 39.72 -15.92 24.78
CA GLN A 46 40.96 -15.75 24.03
C GLN A 46 40.96 -14.50 23.16
N VAL A 47 41.89 -13.60 23.49
CA VAL A 47 42.20 -12.40 22.72
C VAL A 47 43.08 -12.78 21.54
N TYR A 48 42.58 -12.69 20.30
CA TYR A 48 43.41 -12.87 19.11
C TYR A 48 44.24 -11.62 18.84
N GLN A 49 45.56 -11.79 18.86
CA GLN A 49 46.49 -10.80 18.33
C GLN A 49 46.50 -10.87 16.80
N ILE A 50 46.21 -9.77 16.14
CA ILE A 50 46.31 -9.61 14.70
C ILE A 50 47.79 -9.43 14.34
N PRO A 51 48.40 -10.23 13.43
CA PRO A 51 49.74 -10.00 12.97
C PRO A 51 49.79 -8.73 12.11
N SER A 52 50.67 -7.80 12.47
CA SER A 52 50.98 -6.61 11.67
C SER A 52 51.74 -6.99 10.41
N VAL A 53 51.11 -6.82 9.26
CA VAL A 53 51.77 -6.93 7.98
C VAL A 53 52.49 -5.58 7.70
N GLN A 54 53.77 -5.56 7.93
CA GLN A 54 54.67 -4.50 7.40
C GLN A 54 54.99 -4.85 5.94
N ASN A 55 54.47 -4.10 5.00
CA ASN A 55 55.01 -4.01 3.65
C ASN A 55 55.05 -2.51 3.28
N GLN A 56 56.20 -1.93 3.48
CA GLN A 56 56.58 -0.67 2.82
C GLN A 56 57.20 -1.00 1.46
N PRO A 57 56.80 -0.37 0.34
CA PRO A 57 57.60 -0.37 -0.87
C PRO A 57 58.69 0.69 -0.77
N GLN A 58 59.93 0.27 -0.96
CA GLN A 58 61.11 1.15 -1.09
C GLN A 58 60.99 2.00 -2.34
N ALA A 59 61.16 3.31 -2.18
CA ALA A 59 61.36 4.26 -3.26
C ALA A 59 62.75 4.14 -3.85
N THR A 60 62.86 3.70 -5.10
CA THR A 60 64.09 3.81 -5.90
C THR A 60 64.16 5.22 -6.47
N GLN A 61 65.21 5.96 -6.06
CA GLN A 61 65.64 7.23 -6.65
C GLN A 61 66.19 6.98 -8.05
N PHE A 62 65.55 7.59 -9.06
CA PHE A 62 66.25 7.94 -10.31
C PHE A 62 66.23 9.47 -10.46
N GLY A 63 67.39 10.08 -10.29
CA GLY A 63 67.61 11.46 -10.61
C GLY A 63 67.77 11.64 -12.12
N GLN A 64 66.97 12.55 -12.68
CA GLN A 64 67.34 13.25 -13.89
C GLN A 64 66.81 14.70 -13.82
N THR A 65 67.73 15.61 -13.78
CA THR A 65 67.53 17.08 -13.91
C THR A 65 67.20 17.41 -15.35
N TYR A 66 66.00 17.98 -15.58
CA TYR A 66 65.71 18.77 -16.78
C TYR A 66 65.32 20.19 -16.37
N SER A 67 66.18 21.11 -16.76
CA SER A 67 65.89 22.53 -16.76
C SER A 67 64.89 22.81 -17.87
N THR A 68 63.70 23.36 -17.55
CA THR A 68 62.81 23.97 -18.54
C THR A 68 62.32 25.33 -18.06
N ASN A 69 62.51 26.26 -18.95
CA ASN A 69 62.08 27.65 -18.91
C ASN A 69 60.66 27.87 -18.56
N GLY A 70 60.39 28.94 -17.84
CA GLY A 70 59.08 29.36 -17.33
C GLY A 70 57.97 29.38 -18.32
N VAL A 71 56.94 28.62 -17.96
CA VAL A 71 55.54 28.87 -18.37
C VAL A 71 54.76 28.97 -17.09
N GLN A 72 54.25 30.14 -16.77
CA GLN A 72 53.32 30.33 -15.67
C GLN A 72 52.07 29.48 -15.94
N PRO A 73 51.62 28.64 -14.99
CA PRO A 73 50.33 27.99 -15.16
C PRO A 73 49.24 29.05 -15.01
N ALA A 74 48.44 29.20 -16.05
CA ALA A 74 47.20 29.96 -15.97
C ALA A 74 46.39 29.44 -14.77
N SER A 75 46.11 30.34 -13.84
CA SER A 75 45.20 30.07 -12.71
C SER A 75 43.83 29.72 -13.25
N SER A 76 43.58 28.40 -13.45
CA SER A 76 42.24 27.89 -13.70
C SER A 76 41.44 28.08 -12.42
N PHE A 77 40.62 29.15 -12.39
CA PHE A 77 39.54 29.25 -11.42
C PHE A 77 38.58 28.11 -11.70
N HIS A 78 38.83 26.98 -11.06
CA HIS A 78 37.78 25.93 -10.95
C HIS A 78 36.75 26.51 -10.01
N SER A 79 35.78 27.20 -10.57
CA SER A 79 34.49 27.39 -9.93
C SER A 79 33.92 25.99 -9.69
N THR A 80 34.11 25.47 -8.49
CA THR A 80 33.39 24.30 -7.99
C THR A 80 31.94 24.71 -7.76
N ALA A 81 31.22 24.96 -8.85
CA ALA A 81 29.77 24.98 -8.79
C ALA A 81 29.37 23.61 -8.25
N VAL A 82 28.85 23.57 -7.01
CA VAL A 82 28.28 22.38 -6.40
C VAL A 82 27.17 21.93 -7.34
N ARG A 83 27.46 20.93 -8.18
CA ARG A 83 26.42 20.32 -9.03
C ARG A 83 25.48 19.59 -8.10
N ILE A 84 24.33 20.19 -7.79
CA ILE A 84 23.23 19.48 -7.13
C ILE A 84 22.88 18.32 -8.04
N PRO A 85 22.95 17.06 -7.56
CA PRO A 85 22.56 15.91 -8.36
C PRO A 85 21.14 16.12 -8.92
N TRP A 86 20.91 15.74 -10.18
CA TRP A 86 19.59 15.92 -10.83
C TRP A 86 18.45 15.37 -9.97
N SER A 87 18.69 14.28 -9.24
CA SER A 87 17.71 13.64 -8.38
C SER A 87 17.29 14.49 -7.17
N GLN A 88 18.16 15.36 -6.65
CA GLN A 88 17.82 16.25 -5.55
C GLN A 88 16.82 17.33 -5.97
N LYS A 89 16.82 17.73 -7.24
CA LYS A 89 15.82 18.68 -7.77
C LYS A 89 14.39 18.13 -7.75
N LEU A 90 14.21 16.80 -7.73
CA LEU A 90 12.91 16.17 -7.56
C LEU A 90 12.27 16.50 -6.21
N LEU A 91 13.06 16.93 -5.23
CA LEU A 91 12.63 17.19 -3.85
C LEU A 91 12.50 18.69 -3.52
N ASP A 92 12.72 19.61 -4.48
CA ASP A 92 12.75 21.06 -4.22
C ASP A 92 11.47 21.61 -3.57
N SER A 93 10.32 21.01 -3.86
CA SER A 93 9.01 21.40 -3.29
C SER A 93 8.35 20.31 -2.45
N VAL A 94 9.13 19.32 -1.99
CA VAL A 94 8.62 18.13 -1.32
C VAL A 94 8.95 18.14 0.16
N THR A 95 7.98 17.76 1.00
CA THR A 95 8.22 17.49 2.41
C THR A 95 9.04 16.20 2.56
N THR A 96 10.34 16.35 2.83
CA THR A 96 11.28 15.22 2.94
C THR A 96 11.42 14.66 4.35
N LYS A 97 10.69 15.19 5.33
CA LYS A 97 10.77 14.82 6.74
C LYS A 97 9.38 14.52 7.29
N HIS A 98 9.28 13.43 8.05
CA HIS A 98 8.06 13.08 8.78
C HIS A 98 8.38 12.77 10.24
N ASP A 99 7.55 13.30 11.16
CA ASP A 99 7.64 13.03 12.58
C ASP A 99 6.37 12.32 13.03
N PHE A 100 6.49 11.03 13.36
CA PHE A 100 5.38 10.25 13.90
C PHE A 100 4.94 10.72 15.30
N GLY A 101 5.70 11.59 15.95
CA GLY A 101 5.44 12.02 17.31
C GLY A 101 5.66 10.91 18.34
N ALA A 102 4.88 10.93 19.42
CA ALA A 102 4.88 9.89 20.42
C ALA A 102 3.79 8.86 20.14
N VAL A 103 4.19 7.65 19.78
CA VAL A 103 3.31 6.58 19.34
C VAL A 103 3.27 5.41 20.33
N PRO A 104 2.12 4.72 20.49
CA PRO A 104 2.03 3.53 21.32
C PRO A 104 2.90 2.38 20.81
N ALA A 105 3.41 1.53 21.70
CA ALA A 105 3.98 0.26 21.30
C ALA A 105 2.89 -0.61 20.63
N LEU A 106 3.31 -1.45 19.69
CA LEU A 106 2.48 -2.34 18.85
C LEU A 106 1.53 -1.62 17.88
N SER A 107 1.52 -0.27 17.83
CA SER A 107 0.70 0.46 16.85
C SER A 107 1.29 0.37 15.43
N LYS A 108 0.42 0.42 14.42
CA LYS A 108 0.84 0.60 13.02
C LYS A 108 1.10 2.09 12.79
N GLN A 109 2.26 2.41 12.25
CA GLN A 109 2.68 3.76 11.94
C GLN A 109 3.33 3.76 10.56
N GLU A 110 2.71 4.45 9.60
CA GLU A 110 3.13 4.51 8.20
C GLU A 110 3.05 5.93 7.69
N HIS A 111 3.92 6.25 6.75
CA HIS A 111 3.89 7.52 6.03
C HIS A 111 4.32 7.29 4.58
N ILE A 112 3.61 7.88 3.64
CA ILE A 112 3.94 7.81 2.22
C ILE A 112 4.61 9.13 1.83
N PHE A 113 5.86 9.07 1.41
CA PHE A 113 6.54 10.17 0.76
C PHE A 113 6.17 10.16 -0.72
N GLU A 114 5.79 11.34 -1.22
CA GLU A 114 5.41 11.54 -2.61
C GLU A 114 6.28 12.62 -3.25
N PHE A 115 6.69 12.40 -4.50
CA PHE A 115 7.36 13.40 -5.32
C PHE A 115 6.99 13.23 -6.78
N VAL A 116 6.92 14.33 -7.52
CA VAL A 116 6.56 14.33 -8.95
C VAL A 116 7.81 14.14 -9.79
N ASN A 117 7.72 13.32 -10.84
CA ASN A 117 8.75 13.25 -11.86
C ASN A 117 8.71 14.52 -12.72
N THR A 118 9.54 15.49 -12.39
CA THR A 118 9.68 16.75 -13.11
C THR A 118 10.65 16.67 -14.31
N THR A 119 11.21 15.50 -14.60
CA THR A 119 12.07 15.27 -15.75
C THR A 119 11.26 14.90 -17.00
N GLN A 120 11.94 14.93 -18.17
CA GLN A 120 11.34 14.49 -19.44
C GLN A 120 11.45 12.96 -19.68
N ASP A 121 12.17 12.27 -18.79
CA ASP A 121 12.50 10.85 -18.92
C ASP A 121 11.74 10.04 -17.88
N THR A 122 11.57 8.73 -18.11
CA THR A 122 10.98 7.81 -17.13
C THR A 122 11.96 7.58 -15.99
N LEU A 123 11.46 7.60 -14.75
CA LEU A 123 12.21 7.27 -13.55
C LEU A 123 11.89 5.83 -13.12
N ASN A 124 12.91 4.99 -12.93
CA ASN A 124 12.80 3.67 -12.37
C ASN A 124 13.38 3.66 -10.94
N LEU A 125 12.50 3.50 -9.95
CA LEU A 125 12.87 3.32 -8.55
C LEU A 125 13.13 1.83 -8.33
N PHE A 126 14.39 1.44 -8.16
CA PHE A 126 14.77 0.02 -8.17
C PHE A 126 15.27 -0.50 -6.82
N TYR A 127 15.69 0.39 -5.92
CA TYR A 127 16.19 0.00 -4.61
C TYR A 127 15.84 1.03 -3.55
N VAL A 128 15.49 0.55 -2.35
CA VAL A 128 15.23 1.39 -1.20
C VAL A 128 15.80 0.76 0.07
N LYS A 129 16.42 1.59 0.90
CA LYS A 129 16.96 1.19 2.22
C LYS A 129 16.70 2.24 3.27
N ALA A 130 16.64 1.80 4.53
CA ALA A 130 16.65 2.69 5.68
C ALA A 130 17.96 2.55 6.47
N SER A 131 18.43 3.65 7.08
CA SER A 131 19.64 3.67 7.91
C SER A 131 19.48 2.93 9.25
N CYS A 132 18.24 2.57 9.63
CA CYS A 132 17.91 1.87 10.87
C CYS A 132 16.82 0.84 10.60
N GLY A 133 16.90 -0.37 11.16
CA GLY A 133 15.83 -1.37 11.13
C GLY A 133 14.52 -0.92 11.80
N CYS A 134 14.53 0.23 12.48
CA CYS A 134 13.34 0.86 13.06
C CYS A 134 12.34 1.37 12.00
N THR A 135 12.74 1.40 10.73
CA THR A 135 11.89 1.78 9.60
C THR A 135 12.05 0.78 8.48
N LYS A 136 10.94 0.23 7.98
CA LYS A 136 10.88 -0.63 6.80
C LYS A 136 10.35 0.18 5.63
N PRO A 137 11.20 0.52 4.64
CA PRO A 137 10.75 1.24 3.46
C PRO A 137 10.27 0.29 2.37
N THR A 138 9.33 0.76 1.53
CA THR A 138 8.81 0.02 0.38
C THR A 138 8.53 0.99 -0.78
N ILE A 139 8.96 0.65 -1.98
CA ILE A 139 8.61 1.39 -3.20
C ILE A 139 7.20 0.97 -3.63
N LEU A 140 6.27 1.92 -3.75
CA LEU A 140 4.89 1.67 -4.19
C LEU A 140 4.73 1.88 -5.71
N THR A 141 5.52 2.80 -6.29
CA THR A 141 5.53 3.09 -7.74
C THR A 141 6.92 2.86 -8.31
N PRO A 142 7.23 1.65 -8.80
CA PRO A 142 8.60 1.34 -9.28
C PRO A 142 8.97 2.04 -10.59
N SER A 143 7.99 2.41 -11.44
CA SER A 143 8.20 3.16 -12.68
C SER A 143 7.29 4.38 -12.72
N VAL A 144 7.84 5.54 -13.04
CA VAL A 144 7.16 6.85 -12.96
C VAL A 144 7.43 7.63 -14.25
N ALA A 145 6.41 7.82 -15.08
CA ALA A 145 6.50 8.60 -16.31
C ALA A 145 6.65 10.11 -16.01
N PRO A 146 7.07 10.94 -16.99
CA PRO A 146 7.09 12.38 -16.83
C PRO A 146 5.75 12.94 -16.36
N GLY A 147 5.77 13.76 -15.30
CA GLY A 147 4.58 14.34 -14.67
C GLY A 147 3.83 13.44 -13.69
N GLU A 148 4.14 12.15 -13.59
CA GLU A 148 3.54 11.25 -12.62
C GLU A 148 4.18 11.37 -11.23
N THR A 149 3.47 10.85 -10.22
CA THR A 149 3.88 10.89 -8.81
C THR A 149 4.48 9.57 -8.37
N ALA A 150 5.73 9.62 -7.90
CA ALA A 150 6.39 8.53 -7.20
C ALA A 150 5.90 8.44 -5.75
N LYS A 151 5.73 7.22 -5.24
CA LYS A 151 5.29 6.94 -3.87
C LYS A 151 6.22 5.95 -3.18
N VAL A 152 6.69 6.34 -1.99
CA VAL A 152 7.58 5.52 -1.15
C VAL A 152 7.00 5.44 0.25
N LEU A 153 6.62 4.24 0.67
CA LEU A 153 6.10 3.97 2.00
C LEU A 153 7.26 3.84 3.01
N ALA A 154 7.14 4.50 4.15
CA ALA A 154 7.99 4.30 5.33
C ALA A 154 7.15 3.77 6.49
N GLN A 155 7.34 2.50 6.84
CA GLN A 155 6.66 1.85 7.96
C GLN A 155 7.55 1.87 9.20
N PHE A 156 7.10 2.53 10.27
CA PHE A 156 7.83 2.67 11.53
C PHE A 156 7.57 1.45 12.44
N GLN A 157 8.64 0.76 12.86
CA GLN A 157 8.57 -0.56 13.53
C GLN A 157 8.36 -0.43 15.04
N THR A 158 7.12 -0.24 15.46
CA THR A 158 6.74 -0.04 16.87
C THR A 158 6.66 -1.34 17.68
N ARG A 159 6.71 -2.50 17.03
CA ARG A 159 6.65 -3.82 17.68
C ARG A 159 7.97 -4.18 18.36
N THR A 160 9.08 -3.98 17.68
CA THR A 160 10.42 -4.41 18.11
C THR A 160 11.26 -3.30 18.71
N PHE A 161 11.04 -2.07 18.29
CA PHE A 161 11.81 -0.91 18.74
C PHE A 161 11.10 -0.14 19.86
N ARG A 162 11.88 0.62 20.64
CA ARG A 162 11.41 1.42 21.79
C ARG A 162 12.16 2.75 21.87
N GLY A 163 11.53 3.74 22.52
CA GLY A 163 12.12 5.06 22.72
C GLY A 163 12.23 5.87 21.43
N GLU A 164 13.07 6.88 21.43
CA GLU A 164 13.28 7.73 20.27
C GLU A 164 14.03 6.99 19.18
N LYS A 165 13.53 7.11 17.95
CA LYS A 165 14.14 6.53 16.74
C LYS A 165 14.11 7.54 15.61
N LYS A 166 15.17 7.50 14.80
CA LYS A 166 15.30 8.28 13.58
C LYS A 166 15.90 7.40 12.50
N ALA A 167 15.40 7.52 11.28
CA ALA A 167 15.97 6.84 10.13
C ALA A 167 15.98 7.75 8.91
N THR A 168 16.97 7.57 8.05
CA THR A 168 17.01 8.10 6.71
C THR A 168 16.63 6.99 5.74
N VAL A 169 15.63 7.23 4.92
CA VAL A 169 15.19 6.36 3.82
C VAL A 169 15.87 6.86 2.55
N THR A 170 16.72 6.05 1.95
CA THR A 170 17.42 6.35 0.70
C THR A 170 16.80 5.51 -0.42
N VAL A 171 16.40 6.17 -1.50
CA VAL A 171 15.81 5.54 -2.70
C VAL A 171 16.77 5.74 -3.86
N SER A 172 17.19 4.67 -4.49
CA SER A 172 18.03 4.70 -5.70
C SER A 172 17.13 4.70 -6.94
N ILE A 173 17.41 5.62 -7.85
CA ILE A 173 16.58 5.92 -9.02
C ILE A 173 17.47 5.93 -10.27
N ASP A 174 17.04 5.23 -11.31
CA ASP A 174 17.59 5.33 -12.65
C ASP A 174 16.65 6.22 -13.51
N ARG A 175 17.19 7.32 -14.06
CA ARG A 175 16.54 8.14 -15.07
C ARG A 175 16.85 7.55 -16.43
N VAL A 176 15.83 7.05 -17.12
CA VAL A 176 15.96 6.30 -18.38
C VAL A 176 15.60 7.21 -19.54
N GLY A 177 16.61 7.83 -20.15
CA GLY A 177 16.54 8.63 -21.38
C GLY A 177 17.48 8.04 -22.43
N GLN A 178 18.13 8.91 -23.21
CA GLN A 178 19.16 8.47 -24.17
C GLN A 178 20.32 7.71 -23.47
N TYR A 179 20.63 8.06 -22.24
CA TYR A 179 21.55 7.36 -21.34
C TYR A 179 20.88 7.16 -19.98
N VAL A 180 21.20 6.05 -19.32
CA VAL A 180 20.74 5.82 -17.94
C VAL A 180 21.60 6.63 -16.98
N GLN A 181 20.96 7.49 -16.20
CA GLN A 181 21.61 8.30 -15.17
C GLN A 181 21.12 7.86 -13.80
N ARG A 182 22.03 7.38 -12.96
CA ARG A 182 21.71 6.98 -11.58
C ARG A 182 21.72 8.18 -10.64
N GLY A 183 20.75 8.23 -9.74
CA GLY A 183 20.64 9.21 -8.67
C GLY A 183 20.03 8.61 -7.42
N GLU A 184 20.04 9.38 -6.33
CA GLU A 184 19.41 9.00 -5.07
C GLU A 184 18.62 10.18 -4.51
N VAL A 185 17.50 9.87 -3.85
CA VAL A 185 16.75 10.81 -3.02
C VAL A 185 16.66 10.28 -1.60
N GLN A 186 16.56 11.21 -0.62
CA GLN A 186 16.55 10.85 0.78
C GLN A 186 15.38 11.51 1.52
N PHE A 187 14.72 10.70 2.33
CA PHE A 187 13.67 11.11 3.26
C PHE A 187 14.11 10.82 4.69
N SER A 188 13.59 11.56 5.66
CA SER A 188 13.87 11.36 7.07
C SER A 188 12.58 11.10 7.84
N VAL A 189 12.57 10.07 8.65
CA VAL A 189 11.51 9.79 9.60
C VAL A 189 12.05 9.80 11.03
N LYS A 190 11.24 10.26 11.99
CA LYS A 190 11.53 10.16 13.42
C LYS A 190 10.26 9.92 14.21
N GLY A 191 10.40 9.46 15.46
CA GLY A 191 9.29 9.27 16.38
C GLY A 191 9.76 8.68 17.69
N LYS A 192 8.91 8.76 18.73
CA LYS A 192 9.16 8.20 20.06
C LYS A 192 8.16 7.08 20.34
N ILE A 193 8.64 5.83 20.40
CA ILE A 193 7.81 4.65 20.68
C ILE A 193 7.66 4.54 22.19
N ARG A 194 6.44 4.70 22.71
CA ARG A 194 6.10 4.60 24.14
C ARG A 194 6.09 3.16 24.59
N GLN A 195 6.66 2.91 25.76
CA GLN A 195 6.64 1.59 26.42
C GLN A 195 5.49 1.45 27.40
N ASP A 196 5.01 2.57 27.90
CA ASP A 196 3.95 2.68 28.90
C ASP A 196 2.55 2.69 28.30
N VAL A 197 2.41 2.82 26.98
CA VAL A 197 1.15 2.71 26.25
C VAL A 197 1.23 1.59 25.21
N VAL A 198 0.29 0.66 25.28
CA VAL A 198 0.16 -0.46 24.33
C VAL A 198 -1.21 -0.47 23.71
N MET A 199 -1.28 -0.63 22.39
CA MET A 199 -2.51 -0.70 21.63
C MET A 199 -2.72 -2.09 21.01
N THR A 200 -3.92 -2.66 21.16
CA THR A 200 -4.25 -3.99 20.62
C THR A 200 -5.70 -4.03 20.11
N PRO A 201 -5.95 -4.33 18.82
CA PRO A 201 -4.95 -4.44 17.75
C PRO A 201 -4.18 -3.14 17.55
N GLY A 202 -3.06 -3.19 16.82
CA GLY A 202 -2.17 -2.05 16.59
C GLY A 202 -2.71 -0.98 15.63
N GLU A 203 -3.83 -1.25 14.98
CA GLU A 203 -4.55 -0.36 14.07
C GLU A 203 -6.03 -0.69 14.09
N VAL A 204 -6.86 0.19 13.55
CA VAL A 204 -8.25 -0.06 13.23
C VAL A 204 -8.34 -0.44 11.75
N ASN A 205 -8.67 -1.68 11.46
CA ASN A 205 -8.79 -2.15 10.07
C ASN A 205 -10.18 -2.75 9.82
N PHE A 206 -10.94 -2.10 8.96
CA PHE A 206 -12.29 -2.53 8.60
C PHE A 206 -12.30 -3.54 7.44
N SER A 207 -11.14 -3.87 6.83
CA SER A 207 -11.06 -4.73 5.65
C SER A 207 -12.00 -4.23 4.53
N ALA A 208 -13.11 -4.92 4.27
CA ALA A 208 -14.10 -4.53 3.27
C ALA A 208 -15.49 -4.41 3.91
N ILE A 209 -16.14 -3.27 3.70
CA ILE A 209 -17.47 -2.92 4.21
C ILE A 209 -18.43 -2.81 3.02
N GLY A 210 -19.69 -3.24 3.14
CA GLY A 210 -20.72 -2.99 2.14
C GLY A 210 -21.09 -1.50 2.05
N ALA A 211 -21.61 -1.09 0.89
CA ALA A 211 -21.89 0.34 0.58
C ALA A 211 -22.88 1.02 1.53
N THR A 212 -23.75 0.24 2.18
CA THR A 212 -24.79 0.76 3.08
C THR A 212 -24.66 0.18 4.48
N GLN A 213 -23.52 -0.43 4.78
CA GLN A 213 -23.31 -1.08 6.07
C GLN A 213 -22.56 -0.14 7.01
N THR A 214 -23.07 -0.01 8.22
CA THR A 214 -22.29 0.50 9.34
C THR A 214 -21.36 -0.59 9.84
N ALA A 215 -20.10 -0.25 10.09
CA ALA A 215 -19.13 -1.18 10.65
C ALA A 215 -18.51 -0.58 11.90
N GLN A 216 -18.17 -1.44 12.86
CA GLN A 216 -17.55 -1.05 14.12
C GLN A 216 -16.33 -1.90 14.40
N GLN A 217 -15.25 -1.26 14.86
CA GLN A 217 -14.06 -1.92 15.38
C GLN A 217 -13.70 -1.37 16.75
N ILE A 218 -13.13 -2.21 17.59
CA ILE A 218 -12.71 -1.86 18.94
C ILE A 218 -11.23 -2.12 19.09
N VAL A 219 -10.51 -1.11 19.56
CA VAL A 219 -9.10 -1.19 19.91
C VAL A 219 -8.95 -0.96 21.41
N LYS A 220 -8.22 -1.86 22.07
CA LYS A 220 -7.88 -1.74 23.49
C LYS A 220 -6.58 -0.96 23.64
N MET A 221 -6.62 0.11 24.42
CA MET A 221 -5.45 0.90 24.78
C MET A 221 -5.17 0.69 26.27
N LYS A 222 -3.99 0.14 26.61
CA LYS A 222 -3.53 -0.10 27.99
C LYS A 222 -2.39 0.85 28.31
N TYR A 223 -2.48 1.51 29.43
CA TYR A 223 -1.45 2.38 29.98
C TYR A 223 -0.96 1.82 31.31
N ALA A 224 0.35 1.95 31.56
CA ALA A 224 0.98 1.59 32.83
C ALA A 224 1.90 2.74 33.28
N GLY A 225 1.46 3.52 34.26
CA GLY A 225 2.20 4.68 34.77
C GLY A 225 1.44 5.34 35.92
N SER A 226 0.84 6.49 35.70
CA SER A 226 0.06 7.22 36.68
C SER A 226 -1.41 6.79 36.74
N PRO A 227 -2.01 6.53 37.92
CA PRO A 227 -3.45 6.27 38.00
C PRO A 227 -4.31 7.46 37.62
N LEU A 228 -3.73 8.65 37.48
CA LEU A 228 -4.44 9.87 37.04
C LEU A 228 -4.44 10.06 35.51
N TRP A 229 -3.80 9.17 34.76
CA TRP A 229 -3.78 9.27 33.31
C TRP A 229 -5.18 9.05 32.73
N GLN A 230 -5.54 9.93 31.76
CA GLN A 230 -6.86 9.91 31.14
C GLN A 230 -6.79 10.21 29.65
N ILE A 231 -7.66 9.55 28.89
CA ILE A 231 -8.02 9.99 27.55
C ILE A 231 -9.09 11.07 27.68
N LEU A 232 -8.78 12.28 27.24
CA LEU A 232 -9.68 13.43 27.33
C LEU A 232 -10.72 13.44 26.20
N LYS A 233 -10.29 13.07 24.98
CA LYS A 233 -11.13 12.95 23.78
C LYS A 233 -10.38 12.22 22.68
N VAL A 234 -11.13 11.73 21.70
CA VAL A 234 -10.59 11.24 20.43
C VAL A 234 -11.22 12.05 19.30
N LYS A 235 -10.43 12.41 18.29
CA LYS A 235 -10.91 13.15 17.13
C LYS A 235 -10.53 12.42 15.84
N SER A 236 -11.47 12.43 14.90
CA SER A 236 -11.25 12.15 13.48
C SER A 236 -11.33 13.45 12.69
N THR A 237 -10.55 13.59 11.62
CA THR A 237 -10.73 14.65 10.61
C THR A 237 -11.78 14.25 9.57
N ASN A 238 -12.06 12.95 9.45
CA ASN A 238 -13.06 12.41 8.54
C ASN A 238 -14.46 12.43 9.17
N PRO A 239 -15.45 13.15 8.61
CA PRO A 239 -16.79 13.28 9.17
C PRO A 239 -17.61 11.98 9.12
N HIS A 240 -17.16 10.98 8.34
CA HIS A 240 -17.79 9.69 8.21
C HIS A 240 -17.31 8.65 9.23
N LEU A 241 -16.40 9.04 10.14
CA LEU A 241 -15.94 8.22 11.26
C LEU A 241 -16.47 8.80 12.58
N ASP A 242 -17.18 7.98 13.34
CA ASP A 242 -17.49 8.25 14.74
C ASP A 242 -16.52 7.52 15.65
N VAL A 243 -16.02 8.21 16.66
CA VAL A 243 -15.01 7.68 17.56
C VAL A 243 -15.36 8.01 19.01
N GLU A 244 -15.33 6.99 19.86
CA GLU A 244 -15.57 7.09 21.29
C GLU A 244 -14.47 6.38 22.08
N ALA A 245 -14.02 6.98 23.19
CA ALA A 245 -13.14 6.31 24.15
C ALA A 245 -13.94 5.98 25.40
N ARG A 246 -13.89 4.70 25.82
CA ARG A 246 -14.54 4.19 27.03
C ARG A 246 -13.50 3.68 28.00
N GLU A 247 -13.49 4.19 29.21
CA GLU A 247 -12.65 3.63 30.27
C GLU A 247 -13.21 2.28 30.72
N ILE A 248 -12.36 1.26 30.74
CA ILE A 248 -12.74 -0.10 31.11
C ILE A 248 -12.27 -0.44 32.52
N SER A 249 -11.07 -0.02 32.89
CA SER A 249 -10.53 -0.24 34.21
C SER A 249 -9.50 0.79 34.61
N ARG A 250 -9.41 1.05 35.92
CA ARG A 250 -8.42 1.90 36.54
C ARG A 250 -7.97 1.27 37.86
N GLU A 251 -6.69 0.94 37.95
CA GLU A 251 -6.09 0.39 39.14
C GLU A 251 -5.28 1.46 39.87
N GLN A 252 -5.26 1.39 41.18
CA GLN A 252 -4.44 2.27 42.03
C GLN A 252 -2.92 2.12 41.75
N THR A 253 -2.52 0.98 41.19
CA THR A 253 -1.15 0.69 40.75
C THR A 253 -0.73 1.51 39.52
N GLY A 254 -1.63 2.29 38.95
CA GLY A 254 -1.38 3.11 37.73
C GLY A 254 -1.62 2.39 36.42
N ARG A 255 -2.28 1.23 36.42
CA ARG A 255 -2.75 0.56 35.23
C ARG A 255 -4.12 1.10 34.86
N VAL A 256 -4.25 1.58 33.63
CA VAL A 256 -5.51 2.12 33.09
C VAL A 256 -5.76 1.49 31.72
N ALA A 257 -7.00 1.08 31.48
CA ALA A 257 -7.40 0.51 30.20
C ALA A 257 -8.62 1.25 29.62
N TYR A 258 -8.54 1.52 28.30
CA TYR A 258 -9.60 2.09 27.50
C TYR A 258 -9.93 1.20 26.32
N GLU A 259 -11.17 1.25 25.86
CA GLU A 259 -11.58 0.82 24.54
C GLU A 259 -11.85 2.05 23.67
N LEU A 260 -11.19 2.10 22.51
CA LEU A 260 -11.52 3.03 21.45
C LEU A 260 -12.49 2.34 20.52
N VAL A 261 -13.73 2.83 20.48
CA VAL A 261 -14.79 2.32 19.61
C VAL A 261 -14.82 3.21 18.37
N VAL A 262 -14.49 2.65 17.22
CA VAL A 262 -14.48 3.36 15.94
C VAL A 262 -15.61 2.80 15.07
N LYS A 263 -16.47 3.68 14.56
CA LYS A 263 -17.60 3.33 13.69
C LYS A 263 -17.46 4.03 12.35
N VAL A 264 -17.67 3.28 11.28
CA VAL A 264 -17.84 3.83 9.93
C VAL A 264 -19.32 4.04 9.69
N LYS A 265 -19.69 5.26 9.29
CA LYS A 265 -21.08 5.61 8.93
C LYS A 265 -21.43 5.04 7.55
N ASP A 266 -22.70 4.84 7.31
CA ASP A 266 -23.27 4.50 6.01
C ASP A 266 -23.00 5.53 4.90
N SER A 267 -22.79 6.80 5.32
CA SER A 267 -22.43 7.91 4.43
C SER A 267 -20.98 7.91 3.95
N MET A 268 -20.15 6.93 4.37
CA MET A 268 -18.75 6.81 3.91
C MET A 268 -18.71 6.53 2.41
N PRO A 269 -18.02 7.34 1.60
CA PRO A 269 -17.92 7.11 0.16
C PRO A 269 -17.27 5.77 -0.18
N ALA A 270 -17.70 5.19 -1.30
CA ALA A 270 -17.09 3.99 -1.83
C ALA A 270 -15.62 4.25 -2.23
N GLY A 271 -14.75 3.32 -1.90
CA GLY A 271 -13.31 3.40 -2.12
C GLY A 271 -12.50 2.96 -0.92
N SER A 272 -11.18 2.99 -1.04
CA SER A 272 -10.26 2.78 0.08
C SER A 272 -10.10 4.07 0.86
N PHE A 273 -10.01 3.97 2.18
CA PHE A 273 -9.68 5.08 3.06
C PHE A 273 -8.54 4.67 3.99
N ASP A 274 -7.68 5.64 4.30
CA ASP A 274 -6.56 5.52 5.23
C ASP A 274 -6.49 6.85 6.01
N GLU A 275 -6.85 6.79 7.28
CA GLU A 275 -7.12 7.94 8.12
C GLU A 275 -6.32 7.86 9.42
N GLU A 276 -6.10 8.99 10.05
CA GLU A 276 -5.48 9.07 11.37
C GLU A 276 -6.45 9.67 12.38
N LEU A 277 -6.72 8.94 13.46
CA LEU A 277 -7.38 9.49 14.64
C LEU A 277 -6.34 10.08 15.58
N THR A 278 -6.70 11.17 16.24
CA THR A 278 -5.88 11.74 17.31
C THR A 278 -6.53 11.48 18.66
N VAL A 279 -5.84 10.71 19.49
CA VAL A 279 -6.19 10.51 20.93
C VAL A 279 -5.54 11.61 21.74
N PHE A 280 -6.34 12.42 22.43
CA PHE A 280 -5.88 13.47 23.33
C PHE A 280 -5.89 12.96 24.78
N THR A 281 -4.79 13.17 25.49
CA THR A 281 -4.61 12.73 26.88
C THR A 281 -4.25 13.91 27.78
N ASN A 282 -4.32 13.68 29.10
CA ASN A 282 -3.83 14.63 30.09
C ASN A 282 -2.32 14.55 30.35
N ASP A 283 -1.59 13.73 29.59
CA ASP A 283 -0.13 13.63 29.71
C ASP A 283 0.54 14.88 29.11
N VAL A 284 1.14 15.71 29.92
CA VAL A 284 1.79 16.97 29.50
C VAL A 284 2.93 16.73 28.51
N LYS A 285 3.65 15.60 28.63
CA LYS A 285 4.78 15.28 27.74
C LYS A 285 4.35 14.72 26.39
N THR A 286 3.19 14.07 26.34
CA THR A 286 2.66 13.44 25.14
C THR A 286 1.13 13.58 25.09
N PRO A 287 0.65 14.82 24.89
CA PRO A 287 -0.79 15.12 24.95
C PRO A 287 -1.58 14.54 23.79
N ARG A 288 -0.91 14.06 22.74
CA ARG A 288 -1.53 13.51 21.53
C ARG A 288 -0.87 12.21 21.11
N MET A 289 -1.68 11.25 20.68
CA MET A 289 -1.22 9.97 20.11
C MET A 289 -2.03 9.65 18.85
N PRO A 290 -1.36 9.31 17.73
CA PRO A 290 -2.02 8.91 16.51
C PRO A 290 -2.49 7.45 16.57
N VAL A 291 -3.62 7.16 15.93
CA VAL A 291 -4.16 5.82 15.73
C VAL A 291 -4.60 5.68 14.28
N SER A 292 -3.96 4.78 13.56
CA SER A 292 -4.26 4.52 12.14
C SER A 292 -5.59 3.78 11.99
N VAL A 293 -6.41 4.24 11.04
CA VAL A 293 -7.69 3.64 10.65
C VAL A 293 -7.69 3.42 9.16
N SER A 294 -7.92 2.21 8.72
CA SER A 294 -7.96 1.87 7.30
C SER A 294 -9.15 0.96 6.97
N GLY A 295 -9.55 0.97 5.71
CA GLY A 295 -10.61 0.11 5.23
C GLY A 295 -10.94 0.36 3.76
N ARG A 296 -11.92 -0.40 3.27
CA ARG A 296 -12.46 -0.21 1.93
C ARG A 296 -13.98 -0.36 1.96
N VAL A 297 -14.68 0.66 1.50
CA VAL A 297 -16.11 0.59 1.24
C VAL A 297 -16.33 0.09 -0.19
N LYS A 298 -17.07 -1.01 -0.34
CA LYS A 298 -17.44 -1.53 -1.65
C LYS A 298 -18.45 -0.58 -2.29
N PRO A 299 -18.40 -0.34 -3.61
CA PRO A 299 -19.46 0.38 -4.28
C PRO A 299 -20.75 -0.44 -4.28
N ALA A 300 -21.91 0.20 -4.12
CA ALA A 300 -23.21 -0.48 -4.19
C ALA A 300 -23.44 -1.16 -5.53
N LEU A 301 -22.95 -0.54 -6.62
CA LEU A 301 -22.94 -1.11 -7.97
C LEU A 301 -21.52 -1.18 -8.54
N GLU A 302 -21.15 -2.35 -9.03
CA GLU A 302 -19.90 -2.60 -9.75
C GLU A 302 -20.19 -2.85 -11.23
N ALA A 303 -19.47 -2.18 -12.09
CA ALA A 303 -19.48 -2.41 -13.54
C ALA A 303 -18.09 -2.12 -14.11
N SER A 304 -17.58 -3.01 -14.94
CA SER A 304 -16.27 -2.82 -15.58
C SER A 304 -16.41 -1.93 -16.82
N SER A 305 -15.35 -1.17 -17.12
CA SER A 305 -15.23 -0.48 -18.41
C SER A 305 -15.24 -1.49 -19.55
N ILE A 306 -15.86 -1.10 -20.67
CA ILE A 306 -15.97 -1.94 -21.87
C ILE A 306 -14.81 -1.60 -22.81
N GLN A 307 -13.80 -2.48 -22.83
CA GLN A 307 -12.60 -2.33 -23.66
C GLN A 307 -12.61 -3.41 -24.74
N LEU A 308 -12.87 -3.02 -25.99
CA LEU A 308 -12.89 -3.96 -27.14
C LEU A 308 -11.53 -4.10 -27.83
N GLY A 309 -10.58 -3.19 -27.56
CA GLY A 309 -9.30 -3.16 -28.25
C GLY A 309 -9.45 -2.78 -29.72
N ILE A 310 -8.75 -3.51 -30.60
CA ILE A 310 -8.77 -3.30 -32.04
C ILE A 310 -9.77 -4.26 -32.70
N VAL A 311 -10.71 -3.72 -33.47
CA VAL A 311 -11.72 -4.47 -34.23
C VAL A 311 -11.59 -4.11 -35.70
N LYS A 312 -11.66 -5.09 -36.60
CA LYS A 312 -11.68 -4.82 -38.04
C LYS A 312 -13.04 -4.29 -38.48
N GLN A 313 -13.01 -3.36 -39.43
CA GLN A 313 -14.23 -2.85 -40.09
C GLN A 313 -15.04 -3.99 -40.70
N GLY A 314 -16.37 -3.92 -40.63
CA GLY A 314 -17.28 -4.96 -41.12
C GLY A 314 -17.45 -6.18 -40.20
N THR A 315 -16.67 -6.28 -39.12
CA THR A 315 -16.80 -7.39 -38.14
C THR A 315 -18.06 -7.22 -37.31
N LYS A 316 -18.93 -8.22 -37.26
CA LYS A 316 -20.07 -8.22 -36.36
C LYS A 316 -19.62 -8.49 -34.92
N VAL A 317 -19.75 -7.49 -34.04
CA VAL A 317 -19.43 -7.63 -32.62
C VAL A 317 -20.71 -7.82 -31.83
N ALA A 318 -20.80 -8.97 -31.12
CA ALA A 318 -21.86 -9.25 -30.14
C ALA A 318 -21.18 -9.75 -28.86
N LYS A 319 -21.27 -8.97 -27.78
CA LYS A 319 -20.62 -9.29 -26.50
C LYS A 319 -21.57 -9.00 -25.34
N ARG A 320 -21.09 -9.20 -24.14
CA ARG A 320 -21.84 -8.96 -22.91
C ARG A 320 -20.95 -8.20 -21.94
N PHE A 321 -21.55 -7.33 -21.14
CA PHE A 321 -20.91 -6.76 -19.97
C PHE A 321 -21.77 -7.00 -18.73
N VAL A 322 -21.16 -6.85 -17.57
CA VAL A 322 -21.79 -7.27 -16.30
C VAL A 322 -21.91 -6.05 -15.40
N VAL A 323 -23.11 -5.90 -14.80
CA VAL A 323 -23.35 -4.97 -13.70
C VAL A 323 -23.78 -5.81 -12.48
N ARG A 324 -23.05 -5.65 -11.37
CA ARG A 324 -23.33 -6.35 -10.13
C ARG A 324 -23.73 -5.34 -9.06
N GLY A 325 -24.78 -5.63 -8.31
CA GLY A 325 -25.21 -4.90 -7.12
C GLY A 325 -24.99 -5.71 -5.85
N GLU A 326 -24.83 -5.04 -4.74
CA GLU A 326 -24.82 -5.65 -3.41
C GLU A 326 -26.23 -6.15 -3.04
N THR A 327 -27.26 -5.41 -3.46
CA THR A 327 -28.67 -5.77 -3.35
C THR A 327 -29.28 -5.97 -4.73
N PRO A 328 -30.43 -6.67 -4.88
CA PRO A 328 -31.16 -6.74 -6.14
C PRO A 328 -31.59 -5.35 -6.61
N PHE A 329 -31.43 -5.08 -7.90
CA PHE A 329 -31.84 -3.84 -8.56
C PHE A 329 -32.34 -4.13 -9.99
N SER A 330 -33.05 -3.20 -10.59
CA SER A 330 -33.44 -3.23 -12.01
C SER A 330 -32.68 -2.17 -12.80
N ILE A 331 -32.40 -2.47 -14.08
CA ILE A 331 -31.87 -1.50 -15.03
C ILE A 331 -33.04 -0.79 -15.69
N LYS A 332 -33.17 0.52 -15.44
CA LYS A 332 -34.24 1.33 -16.01
C LYS A 332 -33.93 1.79 -17.44
N GLU A 333 -32.65 2.16 -17.68
CA GLU A 333 -32.20 2.68 -18.95
C GLU A 333 -30.68 2.56 -19.09
N ILE A 334 -30.20 2.40 -20.34
CA ILE A 334 -28.79 2.51 -20.69
C ILE A 334 -28.66 3.55 -21.80
N ARG A 335 -27.84 4.58 -21.56
CA ARG A 335 -27.58 5.66 -22.51
C ARG A 335 -26.11 5.63 -22.96
N ILE A 336 -25.91 5.83 -24.25
CA ILE A 336 -24.61 6.07 -24.88
C ILE A 336 -24.79 7.14 -25.97
N GLY A 337 -23.82 8.00 -26.17
CA GLY A 337 -23.86 9.05 -27.20
C GLY A 337 -23.66 8.56 -28.65
N ASN A 338 -23.58 7.24 -28.86
CA ASN A 338 -23.25 6.63 -30.15
C ASN A 338 -24.30 5.59 -30.56
N ASP A 339 -24.95 5.80 -31.70
CA ASP A 339 -26.03 4.95 -32.23
C ASP A 339 -25.57 3.59 -32.80
N LYS A 340 -24.25 3.42 -32.99
CA LYS A 340 -23.64 2.17 -33.44
C LYS A 340 -23.59 1.09 -32.38
N VAL A 341 -23.79 1.46 -31.10
CA VAL A 341 -23.78 0.53 -29.95
C VAL A 341 -25.20 0.36 -29.42
N ILE A 342 -25.70 -0.86 -29.44
CA ILE A 342 -27.05 -1.19 -28.99
C ILE A 342 -26.94 -2.14 -27.78
N PHE A 343 -27.51 -1.75 -26.66
CA PHE A 343 -27.61 -2.55 -25.45
C PHE A 343 -29.00 -3.18 -25.32
N SER A 344 -29.04 -4.43 -24.83
CA SER A 344 -30.26 -5.17 -24.59
C SER A 344 -30.31 -5.64 -23.14
N PRO A 345 -30.71 -4.77 -22.18
CA PRO A 345 -30.74 -5.14 -20.76
C PRO A 345 -31.86 -6.17 -20.50
N SER A 346 -31.64 -7.07 -19.53
CA SER A 346 -32.67 -7.97 -19.05
C SER A 346 -33.60 -7.26 -18.07
N GLU A 347 -34.87 -7.60 -18.10
CA GLU A 347 -35.88 -7.10 -17.16
C GLU A 347 -35.79 -7.75 -15.77
N GLY A 348 -36.43 -7.10 -14.79
CA GLY A 348 -36.59 -7.57 -13.41
C GLY A 348 -35.45 -7.17 -12.49
N GLU A 349 -35.68 -7.40 -11.19
CA GLU A 349 -34.74 -7.14 -10.12
C GLU A 349 -33.78 -8.32 -9.92
N LYS A 350 -32.47 -8.07 -10.02
CA LYS A 350 -31.40 -9.05 -9.85
C LYS A 350 -30.18 -8.37 -9.26
N SER A 351 -29.39 -9.10 -8.48
CA SER A 351 -28.08 -8.62 -8.01
C SER A 351 -26.98 -8.72 -9.07
N LEU A 352 -27.25 -9.42 -10.19
CA LEU A 352 -26.32 -9.57 -11.30
C LEU A 352 -27.06 -9.42 -12.64
N HIS A 353 -26.76 -8.38 -13.39
CA HIS A 353 -27.25 -8.17 -14.75
C HIS A 353 -26.14 -8.46 -15.75
N VAL A 354 -26.40 -9.40 -16.67
CA VAL A 354 -25.55 -9.70 -17.83
C VAL A 354 -26.21 -9.05 -19.04
N ILE A 355 -25.63 -7.98 -19.54
CA ILE A 355 -26.20 -7.11 -20.56
C ILE A 355 -25.56 -7.40 -21.91
N PRO A 356 -26.26 -8.04 -22.85
CA PRO A 356 -25.79 -8.18 -24.22
C PRO A 356 -25.72 -6.81 -24.89
N TYR A 357 -24.72 -6.63 -25.76
CA TYR A 357 -24.64 -5.49 -26.64
C TYR A 357 -24.08 -5.88 -28.01
N THR A 358 -24.45 -5.11 -29.00
CA THR A 358 -23.92 -5.22 -30.36
C THR A 358 -23.29 -3.91 -30.79
N LEU A 359 -22.24 -3.99 -31.62
CA LEU A 359 -21.57 -2.85 -32.19
C LEU A 359 -21.57 -2.97 -33.70
N ASP A 360 -22.03 -1.91 -34.38
CA ASP A 360 -21.91 -1.75 -35.84
C ASP A 360 -20.52 -1.19 -36.18
N THR A 361 -19.72 -1.95 -36.90
CA THR A 361 -18.35 -1.60 -37.27
C THR A 361 -18.21 -1.26 -38.77
N ARG A 362 -19.32 -0.98 -39.49
CA ARG A 362 -19.27 -0.67 -40.93
C ARG A 362 -18.49 0.62 -41.24
N SER A 363 -18.42 1.56 -40.29
CA SER A 363 -17.55 2.73 -40.39
C SER A 363 -16.25 2.51 -39.58
N ALA A 364 -15.11 2.93 -40.11
CA ALA A 364 -13.79 2.83 -39.45
C ALA A 364 -13.55 3.99 -38.46
N GLU A 365 -14.49 4.23 -37.56
CA GLU A 365 -14.42 5.28 -36.55
C GLU A 365 -14.11 4.72 -35.18
N ASN A 366 -13.12 5.30 -34.49
CA ASN A 366 -12.88 4.97 -33.07
C ASN A 366 -14.02 5.50 -32.21
N ILE A 367 -14.49 4.68 -31.26
CA ILE A 367 -15.52 5.09 -30.30
C ILE A 367 -14.86 5.18 -28.93
N ARG A 368 -14.98 6.35 -28.30
CA ARG A 368 -14.57 6.62 -26.92
C ARG A 368 -15.69 7.39 -26.24
N GLU A 369 -16.59 6.66 -25.64
CA GLU A 369 -17.83 7.18 -25.08
C GLU A 369 -18.04 6.73 -23.64
N LYS A 370 -18.91 7.45 -22.94
CA LYS A 370 -19.39 7.06 -21.62
C LYS A 370 -20.76 6.39 -21.75
N VAL A 371 -20.88 5.20 -21.19
CA VAL A 371 -22.17 4.50 -21.04
C VAL A 371 -22.73 4.84 -19.67
N THR A 372 -23.91 5.43 -19.65
CA THR A 372 -24.64 5.75 -18.44
C THR A 372 -25.73 4.72 -18.23
N ILE A 373 -25.68 4.02 -17.11
CA ILE A 373 -26.63 2.98 -16.68
C ILE A 373 -27.50 3.56 -15.59
N ILE A 374 -28.80 3.70 -15.83
CA ILE A 374 -29.77 4.18 -14.86
C ILE A 374 -30.43 2.97 -14.20
N THR A 375 -30.46 2.94 -12.87
CA THR A 375 -30.91 1.79 -12.09
C THR A 375 -31.98 2.18 -11.08
N SER A 376 -32.58 1.16 -10.43
CA SER A 376 -33.46 1.35 -9.27
C SER A 376 -32.72 1.38 -7.94
N ASP A 377 -31.39 1.15 -7.93
CA ASP A 377 -30.59 1.15 -6.71
C ASP A 377 -30.63 2.54 -6.03
N PRO A 378 -31.03 2.64 -4.76
CA PRO A 378 -31.19 3.93 -4.10
C PRO A 378 -29.87 4.64 -3.79
N VAL A 379 -28.78 3.88 -3.66
CA VAL A 379 -27.44 4.41 -3.34
C VAL A 379 -26.70 4.83 -4.61
N THR A 380 -26.86 4.06 -5.67
CA THR A 380 -26.25 4.32 -6.97
C THR A 380 -27.32 4.33 -8.09
N PRO A 381 -28.19 5.35 -8.13
CA PRO A 381 -29.22 5.43 -9.15
C PRO A 381 -28.68 5.55 -10.56
N GLN A 382 -27.40 5.93 -10.69
CA GLN A 382 -26.71 6.08 -11.96
C GLN A 382 -25.27 5.57 -11.85
N LYS A 383 -24.88 4.68 -12.78
CA LYS A 383 -23.49 4.21 -12.93
C LYS A 383 -22.95 4.59 -14.30
N VAL A 384 -21.76 5.18 -14.34
CA VAL A 384 -21.08 5.55 -15.59
C VAL A 384 -19.86 4.64 -15.77
N VAL A 385 -19.71 4.10 -16.99
CA VAL A 385 -18.55 3.29 -17.38
C VAL A 385 -18.02 3.76 -18.75
N ASP A 386 -16.73 3.56 -19.00
CA ASP A 386 -16.13 3.91 -20.30
C ASP A 386 -16.34 2.79 -21.32
N PHE A 387 -16.65 3.16 -22.57
CA PHE A 387 -16.73 2.29 -23.73
C PHE A 387 -15.65 2.73 -24.72
N ASN A 388 -14.69 1.85 -24.98
CA ASN A 388 -13.56 2.14 -25.86
C ASN A 388 -13.37 1.04 -26.90
N VAL A 389 -13.31 1.43 -28.18
CA VAL A 389 -12.97 0.55 -29.30
C VAL A 389 -12.19 1.32 -30.35
N ARG A 390 -11.21 0.69 -30.96
CA ARG A 390 -10.50 1.15 -32.13
C ARG A 390 -10.91 0.29 -33.32
N ILE A 391 -11.59 0.90 -34.31
CA ILE A 391 -12.00 0.22 -35.56
C ILE A 391 -10.98 0.55 -36.65
N VAL A 392 -10.36 -0.47 -37.21
CA VAL A 392 -9.35 -0.34 -38.28
C VAL A 392 -9.94 -0.85 -39.60
N PRO A 393 -9.63 -0.23 -40.75
CA PRO A 393 -10.05 -0.71 -42.05
C PRO A 393 -9.61 -2.17 -42.27
N ASP A 394 -10.44 -2.97 -42.92
CA ASP A 394 -10.02 -4.30 -43.37
C ASP A 394 -9.14 -4.07 -44.60
N VAL A 395 -7.81 -4.13 -44.41
CA VAL A 395 -6.87 -4.06 -45.53
C VAL A 395 -7.00 -5.37 -46.29
N VAL A 396 -7.83 -5.37 -47.35
CA VAL A 396 -7.79 -6.42 -48.36
C VAL A 396 -6.37 -6.37 -48.92
N ALA A 397 -5.54 -7.36 -48.60
CA ALA A 397 -4.25 -7.53 -49.29
C ALA A 397 -4.55 -7.66 -50.77
N GLY A 398 -4.36 -6.56 -51.53
CA GLY A 398 -4.47 -6.55 -52.96
C GLY A 398 -3.43 -7.54 -53.47
N GLY A 399 -3.92 -8.68 -53.94
CA GLY A 399 -3.12 -9.60 -54.73
C GLY A 399 -2.70 -8.90 -56.02
N ASN A 400 -1.43 -8.82 -56.24
CA ASN A 400 -0.82 -8.76 -57.57
C ASN A 400 -0.31 -10.14 -57.93
#